data_1420c4764b2aa5d8490940d9dc1f8b3a
#
_entry.id   1420c4764b2aa5d8490940d9dc1f8b3a
#
_cell.length_a   1.000
_cell.length_b   1.000
_cell.length_c   1.000
_cell.angle_alpha   90.00
_cell.angle_beta   90.00
_cell.angle_gamma   90.00
#
_symmetry.space_group_name_H-M   'P 1'
#
loop_
_entity.id
_entity.type
_entity.pdbx_description
1 polymer ?
#
loop_
_entity_poly.entity_id
_entity_poly.type
_entity_poly.pdbx_seq_one_letter_code
_entity_poly.pdbx_strand_id
1 'polypeptide(L)'
;MLNHHLAGLLGLGSLSWAGHVIHVSAPVTKLMDAIDAGQPLVLNGKTIASAADIPLPHEFFNQDLLAQLYPGFSAGVGAFFSGNWAAYSDFLTFKGGLNPVTGSLWMTDIAHHHVAIAVMFIVAGHMYRTCLLYTSPSPRD
;
A
#
# COMPACT_ATOMS: atom_id res chain seq x y z
N MET A 1 -23.16 -7.62 12.12
CA MET A 1 -22.95 -8.00 10.71
C MET A 1 -22.38 -6.86 9.89
N LEU A 2 -23.11 -5.74 9.77
CA LEU A 2 -22.68 -4.59 8.96
C LEU A 2 -21.32 -4.03 9.43
N ASN A 3 -21.14 -3.84 10.72
CA ASN A 3 -19.91 -3.25 11.26
C ASN A 3 -18.68 -4.09 10.97
N HIS A 4 -18.81 -5.41 11.08
CA HIS A 4 -17.70 -6.32 10.78
C HIS A 4 -17.39 -6.34 9.29
N HIS A 5 -18.39 -6.23 8.43
CA HIS A 5 -18.17 -6.17 6.99
C HIS A 5 -17.54 -4.84 6.57
N LEU A 6 -17.89 -3.73 7.20
CA LEU A 6 -17.26 -2.45 6.92
C LEU A 6 -15.81 -2.41 7.42
N ALA A 7 -15.61 -2.66 8.71
CA ALA A 7 -14.27 -2.55 9.29
C ALA A 7 -13.37 -3.74 8.93
N GLY A 8 -13.91 -4.94 8.99
CA GLY A 8 -13.13 -6.17 8.77
C GLY A 8 -12.96 -6.53 7.32
N LEU A 9 -14.07 -6.72 6.60
CA LEU A 9 -13.99 -7.17 5.22
C LEU A 9 -13.45 -6.08 4.31
N LEU A 10 -14.08 -4.92 4.29
CA LEU A 10 -13.66 -3.83 3.41
C LEU A 10 -12.45 -3.08 3.95
N GLY A 11 -12.44 -2.74 5.25
CA GLY A 11 -11.36 -1.98 5.85
C GLY A 11 -10.06 -2.77 5.94
N LEU A 12 -10.05 -3.86 6.69
CA LEU A 12 -8.85 -4.68 6.84
C LEU A 12 -8.48 -5.38 5.54
N GLY A 13 -9.46 -5.73 4.70
CA GLY A 13 -9.19 -6.29 3.38
C GLY A 13 -8.43 -5.30 2.49
N SER A 14 -8.87 -4.05 2.46
CA SER A 14 -8.18 -3.00 1.71
C SER A 14 -6.78 -2.73 2.27
N LEU A 15 -6.63 -2.73 3.59
CA LEU A 15 -5.34 -2.55 4.23
C LEU A 15 -4.38 -3.70 3.90
N SER A 16 -4.89 -4.93 3.90
CA SER A 16 -4.10 -6.12 3.53
C SER A 16 -3.64 -6.04 2.08
N TRP A 17 -4.51 -5.60 1.18
CA TRP A 17 -4.13 -5.43 -0.22
C TRP A 17 -3.11 -4.30 -0.38
N ALA A 18 -3.28 -3.18 0.32
CA ALA A 18 -2.29 -2.12 0.33
C ALA A 18 -0.93 -2.63 0.80
N GLY A 19 -0.90 -3.45 1.83
CA GLY A 19 0.33 -4.10 2.30
C GLY A 19 0.98 -4.94 1.22
N HIS A 20 0.20 -5.75 0.51
CA HIS A 20 0.72 -6.54 -0.62
C HIS A 20 1.28 -5.63 -1.73
N VAL A 21 0.57 -4.59 -2.09
CA VAL A 21 1.04 -3.66 -3.14
C VAL A 21 2.32 -2.97 -2.71
N ILE A 22 2.41 -2.48 -1.48
CA ILE A 22 3.59 -1.78 -0.97
C ILE A 22 4.79 -2.70 -0.89
N HIS A 23 4.60 -3.92 -0.38
CA HIS A 23 5.72 -4.82 -0.10
C HIS A 23 6.12 -5.70 -1.28
N VAL A 24 5.24 -5.89 -2.25
CA VAL A 24 5.48 -6.81 -3.38
C VAL A 24 5.27 -6.13 -4.73
N SER A 25 4.04 -5.70 -5.01
CA SER A 25 3.67 -5.27 -6.37
C SER A 25 4.40 -4.02 -6.82
N ALA A 26 4.48 -3.00 -5.97
CA ALA A 26 5.15 -1.75 -6.33
C ALA A 26 6.66 -1.92 -6.50
N PRO A 27 7.38 -2.60 -5.58
CA PRO A 27 8.80 -2.86 -5.77
C PRO A 27 9.12 -3.66 -7.03
N VAL A 28 8.37 -4.73 -7.28
CA VAL A 28 8.58 -5.56 -8.48
C VAL A 28 8.31 -4.75 -9.75
N THR A 29 7.21 -3.99 -9.78
CA THR A 29 6.88 -3.15 -10.93
C THR A 29 7.96 -2.09 -11.18
N LYS A 30 8.48 -1.48 -10.12
CA LYS A 30 9.56 -0.50 -10.25
C LYS A 30 10.80 -1.09 -10.89
N LEU A 31 11.17 -2.30 -10.50
CA LEU A 31 12.31 -3.02 -11.10
C LEU A 31 12.04 -3.39 -12.56
N MET A 32 10.85 -3.90 -12.85
CA MET A 32 10.45 -4.24 -14.23
C MET A 32 10.44 -3.01 -15.15
N ASP A 33 9.88 -1.90 -14.68
CA ASP A 33 9.83 -0.65 -15.44
C ASP A 33 11.23 -0.13 -15.76
N ALA A 34 12.14 -0.22 -14.81
CA ALA A 34 13.52 0.19 -15.00
C ALA A 34 14.23 -0.68 -16.04
N ILE A 35 13.98 -1.99 -16.02
CA ILE A 35 14.51 -2.92 -17.01
C ILE A 35 13.95 -2.56 -18.40
N ASP A 36 12.66 -2.37 -18.52
CA ASP A 36 12.00 -2.06 -19.80
C ASP A 36 12.42 -0.70 -20.36
N ALA A 37 12.76 0.25 -19.47
CA ALA A 37 13.27 1.57 -19.88
C ALA A 37 14.77 1.56 -20.22
N GLY A 38 15.45 0.44 -20.08
CA GLY A 38 16.89 0.36 -20.32
C GLY A 38 17.75 1.04 -19.25
N GLN A 39 17.18 1.27 -18.06
CA GLN A 39 17.85 1.91 -16.93
C GLN A 39 17.78 1.00 -15.68
N PRO A 40 18.44 -0.17 -15.71
CA PRO A 40 18.32 -1.13 -14.62
C PRO A 40 18.82 -0.55 -13.29
N LEU A 41 18.14 -0.96 -12.20
CA LEU A 41 18.48 -0.53 -10.86
C LEU A 41 19.48 -1.50 -10.23
N VAL A 42 20.21 -0.98 -9.23
CA VAL A 42 21.20 -1.74 -8.48
C VAL A 42 20.67 -1.97 -7.07
N LEU A 43 20.63 -3.25 -6.65
CA LEU A 43 20.23 -3.66 -5.30
C LEU A 43 21.36 -4.44 -4.66
N ASN A 44 21.84 -4.01 -3.48
CA ASN A 44 22.96 -4.63 -2.78
C ASN A 44 24.18 -4.88 -3.68
N GLY A 45 24.46 -3.90 -4.55
CA GLY A 45 25.58 -3.97 -5.46
C GLY A 45 25.38 -4.82 -6.70
N LYS A 46 24.22 -5.48 -6.84
CA LYS A 46 23.88 -6.29 -8.01
C LYS A 46 22.95 -5.52 -8.92
N THR A 47 23.30 -5.44 -10.21
CA THR A 47 22.45 -4.82 -11.23
C THR A 47 21.29 -5.77 -11.59
N ILE A 48 20.08 -5.26 -11.49
CA ILE A 48 18.87 -6.01 -11.83
C ILE A 48 18.53 -5.69 -13.30
N ALA A 49 19.14 -6.45 -14.21
CA ALA A 49 19.08 -6.14 -15.65
C ALA A 49 18.05 -7.00 -16.40
N SER A 50 17.53 -8.06 -15.79
CA SER A 50 16.54 -8.92 -16.43
C SER A 50 15.52 -9.41 -15.41
N ALA A 51 14.39 -9.93 -15.89
CA ALA A 51 13.35 -10.45 -15.02
C ALA A 51 13.85 -11.60 -14.12
N ALA A 52 14.85 -12.36 -14.57
CA ALA A 52 15.43 -13.45 -13.79
C ALA A 52 16.22 -12.93 -12.57
N ASP A 53 16.66 -11.68 -12.59
CA ASP A 53 17.43 -11.07 -11.51
C ASP A 53 16.52 -10.45 -10.42
N ILE A 54 15.22 -10.32 -10.68
CA ILE A 54 14.29 -9.72 -9.72
C ILE A 54 14.21 -10.60 -8.48
N PRO A 55 14.45 -10.03 -7.28
CA PRO A 55 14.38 -10.81 -6.05
C PRO A 55 12.99 -11.39 -5.81
N LEU A 56 12.93 -12.54 -5.15
CA LEU A 56 11.67 -13.09 -4.67
C LEU A 56 11.09 -12.22 -3.55
N PRO A 57 9.77 -12.21 -3.35
CA PRO A 57 9.15 -11.32 -2.37
C PRO A 57 9.74 -11.39 -0.97
N HIS A 58 10.11 -12.58 -0.49
CA HIS A 58 10.70 -12.72 0.85
C HIS A 58 12.09 -12.09 0.95
N GLU A 59 12.81 -11.94 -0.17
CA GLU A 59 14.14 -11.33 -0.18
C GLU A 59 14.08 -9.83 0.02
N PHE A 60 12.95 -9.18 -0.29
CA PHE A 60 12.79 -7.75 -0.02
C PHE A 60 12.87 -7.46 1.49
N PHE A 61 12.38 -8.37 2.31
CA PHE A 61 12.46 -8.21 3.77
C PHE A 61 13.84 -8.58 4.31
N ASN A 62 14.38 -9.72 3.85
CA ASN A 62 15.60 -10.27 4.41
C ASN A 62 16.84 -9.46 4.06
N GLN A 63 16.82 -8.74 2.94
CA GLN A 63 17.98 -8.01 2.41
C GLN A 63 17.81 -6.50 2.44
N ASP A 64 16.77 -5.99 3.10
CA ASP A 64 16.47 -4.55 3.22
C ASP A 64 16.45 -3.85 1.86
N LEU A 65 15.82 -4.47 0.87
CA LEU A 65 15.78 -3.93 -0.48
C LEU A 65 14.72 -2.84 -0.66
N LEU A 66 13.67 -2.85 0.16
CA LEU A 66 12.57 -1.89 0.02
C LEU A 66 13.05 -0.46 0.26
N ALA A 67 13.89 -0.24 1.27
CA ALA A 67 14.43 1.09 1.55
C ALA A 67 15.37 1.59 0.45
N GLN A 68 15.97 0.69 -0.32
CA GLN A 68 16.79 1.07 -1.48
C GLN A 68 15.93 1.55 -2.65
N LEU A 69 14.76 0.95 -2.84
CA LEU A 69 13.83 1.33 -3.91
C LEU A 69 12.96 2.53 -3.50
N TYR A 70 12.52 2.54 -2.26
CA TYR A 70 11.68 3.58 -1.69
C TYR A 70 12.28 4.00 -0.34
N PRO A 71 13.09 5.06 -0.34
CA PRO A 71 13.77 5.50 0.90
C PRO A 71 12.83 5.81 2.06
N GLY A 72 11.56 6.14 1.78
CA GLY A 72 10.54 6.36 2.80
C GLY A 72 10.29 5.18 3.72
N PHE A 73 10.66 3.95 3.30
CA PHE A 73 10.56 2.78 4.16
C PHE A 73 11.43 2.88 5.41
N SER A 74 12.53 3.62 5.36
CA SER A 74 13.39 3.78 6.53
C SER A 74 12.74 4.58 7.66
N ALA A 75 11.65 5.31 7.38
CA ALA A 75 10.89 6.00 8.41
C ALA A 75 10.14 5.03 9.35
N GLY A 76 9.89 3.81 8.89
CA GLY A 76 9.20 2.79 9.67
C GLY A 76 7.76 3.16 9.99
N VAL A 77 7.11 2.33 10.80
CA VAL A 77 5.70 2.54 11.17
C VAL A 77 5.50 3.73 12.12
N GLY A 78 6.56 4.18 12.77
CA GLY A 78 6.50 5.34 13.65
C GLY A 78 6.03 6.61 12.95
N ALA A 79 6.36 6.79 11.69
CA ALA A 79 5.93 7.95 10.91
C ALA A 79 4.41 7.94 10.70
N PHE A 80 3.79 6.77 10.58
CA PHE A 80 2.33 6.67 10.46
C PHE A 80 1.64 7.11 11.75
N PHE A 81 2.08 6.57 12.89
CA PHE A 81 1.45 6.85 14.18
C PHE A 81 1.78 8.25 14.72
N SER A 82 2.86 8.87 14.28
CA SER A 82 3.21 10.24 14.66
C SER A 82 2.60 11.30 13.75
N GLY A 83 1.87 10.89 12.69
CA GLY A 83 1.30 11.82 11.72
C GLY A 83 2.30 12.36 10.71
N ASN A 84 3.52 11.85 10.67
CA ASN A 84 4.56 12.24 9.72
C ASN A 84 4.41 11.48 8.40
N TRP A 85 3.23 11.54 7.80
CA TRP A 85 2.90 10.77 6.61
C TRP A 85 3.65 11.23 5.35
N ALA A 86 4.14 12.47 5.35
CA ALA A 86 4.95 12.99 4.25
C ALA A 86 6.23 12.16 4.01
N ALA A 87 6.71 11.44 5.03
CA ALA A 87 7.85 10.55 4.89
C ALA A 87 7.59 9.39 3.92
N TYR A 88 6.32 9.08 3.65
CA TYR A 88 5.91 7.98 2.77
C TYR A 88 5.61 8.43 1.33
N SER A 89 5.91 9.66 0.98
CA SER A 89 5.47 10.25 -0.30
C SER A 89 6.12 9.62 -1.53
N ASP A 90 7.12 8.79 -1.39
CA ASP A 90 7.74 8.07 -2.51
C ASP A 90 7.02 6.78 -2.88
N PHE A 91 6.35 6.11 -1.93
CA PHE A 91 5.60 4.88 -2.21
C PHE A 91 4.09 4.99 -1.96
N LEU A 92 3.61 6.09 -1.40
CA LEU A 92 2.18 6.42 -1.30
C LEU A 92 1.98 7.76 -2.01
N THR A 93 1.60 7.68 -3.29
CA THR A 93 1.57 8.85 -4.17
C THR A 93 0.16 9.18 -4.65
N PHE A 94 0.02 10.29 -5.31
CA PHE A 94 -1.19 10.70 -6.00
C PHE A 94 -0.80 11.34 -7.34
N LYS A 95 -0.04 10.59 -8.13
CA LYS A 95 0.51 11.08 -9.41
C LYS A 95 -0.60 11.34 -10.44
N GLY A 96 -1.59 10.47 -10.46
CA GLY A 96 -2.62 10.50 -11.50
C GLY A 96 -2.11 9.99 -12.84
N GLY A 97 -3.01 9.91 -13.81
CA GLY A 97 -2.68 9.41 -15.12
C GLY A 97 -2.28 7.95 -15.14
N LEU A 98 -1.56 7.56 -16.18
CA LEU A 98 -1.15 6.18 -16.41
C LEU A 98 0.37 6.07 -16.49
N ASN A 99 0.89 4.96 -15.99
CA ASN A 99 2.28 4.59 -16.13
C ASN A 99 2.57 4.35 -17.62
N PRO A 100 3.49 5.09 -18.25
CA PRO A 100 3.75 4.95 -19.68
C PRO A 100 4.36 3.60 -20.08
N VAL A 101 4.96 2.87 -19.12
CA VAL A 101 5.55 1.55 -19.39
C VAL A 101 4.48 0.48 -19.36
N THR A 102 3.63 0.45 -18.32
CA THR A 102 2.63 -0.61 -18.14
C THR A 102 1.29 -0.27 -18.79
N GLY A 103 1.00 0.99 -19.02
CA GLY A 103 -0.30 1.46 -19.50
C GLY A 103 -1.40 1.44 -18.43
N SER A 104 -1.06 1.13 -17.20
CA SER A 104 -1.99 1.03 -16.07
C SER A 104 -1.76 2.14 -15.06
N LEU A 105 -2.60 2.19 -14.03
CA LEU A 105 -2.41 3.12 -12.91
C LEU A 105 -1.05 2.85 -12.25
N TRP A 106 -0.49 3.90 -11.65
CA TRP A 106 0.74 3.76 -10.87
C TRP A 106 0.48 2.87 -9.65
N MET A 107 1.37 1.90 -9.40
CA MET A 107 1.24 1.01 -8.24
C MET A 107 1.26 1.79 -6.92
N THR A 108 2.04 2.87 -6.85
CA THR A 108 2.08 3.73 -5.67
C THR A 108 0.79 4.52 -5.46
N ASP A 109 0.08 4.85 -6.52
CA ASP A 109 -1.26 5.44 -6.44
C ASP A 109 -2.29 4.41 -5.95
N ILE A 110 -2.19 3.18 -6.44
CA ILE A 110 -3.04 2.06 -5.99
C ILE A 110 -2.81 1.78 -4.50
N ALA A 111 -1.56 1.79 -4.07
CA ALA A 111 -1.20 1.59 -2.67
C ALA A 111 -1.82 2.67 -1.78
N HIS A 112 -1.65 3.93 -2.14
CA HIS A 112 -2.22 5.04 -1.38
C HIS A 112 -3.76 5.00 -1.34
N HIS A 113 -4.38 4.66 -2.48
CA HIS A 113 -5.83 4.50 -2.55
C HIS A 113 -6.32 3.48 -1.52
N HIS A 114 -5.70 2.29 -1.50
CA HIS A 114 -6.15 1.23 -0.61
C HIS A 114 -5.85 1.50 0.86
N VAL A 115 -4.76 2.20 1.18
CA VAL A 115 -4.50 2.68 2.55
C VAL A 115 -5.56 3.68 2.97
N ALA A 116 -5.86 4.66 2.13
CA ALA A 116 -6.80 5.73 2.46
C ALA A 116 -8.23 5.21 2.67
N ILE A 117 -8.73 4.38 1.74
CA ILE A 117 -10.08 3.83 1.91
C ILE A 117 -10.16 2.83 3.06
N ALA A 118 -9.06 2.14 3.37
CA ALA A 118 -9.01 1.25 4.53
C ALA A 118 -9.29 2.01 5.82
N VAL A 119 -8.65 3.15 6.02
CA VAL A 119 -8.88 4.00 7.19
C VAL A 119 -10.35 4.44 7.25
N MET A 120 -10.91 4.88 6.11
CA MET A 120 -12.30 5.32 6.07
C MET A 120 -13.28 4.19 6.42
N PHE A 121 -13.08 2.99 5.89
CA PHE A 121 -13.95 1.85 6.19
C PHE A 121 -13.83 1.38 7.63
N ILE A 122 -12.62 1.38 8.20
CA ILE A 122 -12.43 1.02 9.60
C ILE A 122 -13.17 2.00 10.51
N VAL A 123 -13.03 3.30 10.26
CA VAL A 123 -13.75 4.34 11.02
C VAL A 123 -15.27 4.20 10.83
N ALA A 124 -15.73 4.01 9.59
CA ALA A 124 -17.15 3.86 9.30
C ALA A 124 -17.77 2.65 10.02
N GLY A 125 -17.04 1.55 10.10
CA GLY A 125 -17.49 0.37 10.83
C GLY A 125 -17.74 0.64 12.32
N HIS A 126 -16.90 1.44 12.93
CA HIS A 126 -17.07 1.85 14.33
C HIS A 126 -18.20 2.88 14.50
N MET A 127 -18.34 3.80 13.57
CA MET A 127 -19.39 4.81 13.60
C MET A 127 -20.79 4.20 13.57
N TYR A 128 -21.03 3.31 12.63
CA TYR A 128 -22.34 2.68 12.47
C TYR A 128 -22.74 1.88 13.72
N ARG A 129 -21.80 1.22 14.35
CA ARG A 129 -22.09 0.53 15.61
C ARG A 129 -22.59 1.51 16.66
N THR A 130 -21.92 2.63 16.82
CA THR A 130 -22.32 3.67 17.78
C THR A 130 -23.66 4.28 17.42
N CYS A 131 -23.87 4.63 16.14
CA CYS A 131 -25.14 5.18 15.68
C CYS A 131 -26.31 4.23 15.91
N LEU A 132 -26.15 2.96 15.60
CA LEU A 132 -27.19 1.96 15.78
C LEU A 132 -27.58 1.79 17.25
N LEU A 133 -26.63 1.90 18.17
CA LEU A 133 -26.91 1.84 19.60
C LEU A 133 -27.74 3.04 20.07
N TYR A 134 -27.52 4.22 19.47
CA TYR A 134 -28.23 5.45 19.87
C TYR A 134 -29.53 5.66 19.14
N THR A 135 -29.64 5.24 17.90
CA THR A 135 -30.75 5.59 17.01
C THR A 135 -31.68 4.44 16.70
N SER A 136 -31.25 3.21 16.93
CA SER A 136 -32.09 2.06 16.65
C SER A 136 -33.13 1.92 17.77
N PRO A 137 -34.42 2.03 17.45
CA PRO A 137 -35.44 1.82 18.46
C PRO A 137 -35.45 0.35 18.89
N SER A 138 -35.95 0.11 20.10
CA SER A 138 -36.20 -1.26 20.55
C SER A 138 -37.19 -1.91 19.59
N PRO A 139 -37.05 -3.21 19.32
CA PRO A 139 -38.02 -3.91 18.47
C PRO A 139 -39.46 -3.86 18.97
N ARG A 140 -39.70 -3.37 20.16
CA ARG A 140 -41.01 -3.28 20.79
C ARG A 140 -41.54 -1.86 20.89
N ASP A 141 -40.78 -0.90 20.45
CA ASP A 141 -41.15 0.51 20.46
C ASP A 141 -41.86 0.93 19.13
#